data_9e2ab77602141794ca578d765945e6b9
#
_entry.id   9e2ab77602141794ca578d765945e6b9
#
_cell.length_a   1.000
_cell.length_b   1.000
_cell.length_c   1.000
_cell.angle_alpha   90.00
_cell.angle_beta   90.00
_cell.angle_gamma   90.00
#
_symmetry.space_group_name_H-M   'P 1'
#
loop_
_entity.id
_entity.type
_entity.pdbx_description
1 polymer ?
#
loop_
_entity_poly.entity_id
_entity_poly.type
_entity_poly.pdbx_seq_one_letter_code
_entity_poly.pdbx_strand_id
1 'polypeptide(L)'
;MDSLTRLVLVDALYLNASWLAAFDPNKTQAQIFHGTSDASAEFMNSTVDLNYATGTGWAGVDIPYYGGSLVMTAILPDSGQFDAVKASLNAAWFSSFDSTVQQQMVALALPKFTLTGTTVSWEQTLRALGMTTLFDASICNLTGITQQESLYVSDVLQQVYVAVAEKGTEAAAATAVTIRTKSAAPEPTASIVLDRPFLFFVREPKGPILFAGQVVSLP
;
A
#
# COMPACT_ATOMS: atom_id res chain seq x y z
N MET A 1 -9.03 19.73 19.54
CA MET A 1 -9.30 21.07 19.00
C MET A 1 -9.17 22.04 20.16
N ASP A 2 -8.40 23.07 19.98
CA ASP A 2 -8.26 24.13 20.98
C ASP A 2 -9.18 25.34 20.63
N SER A 3 -9.17 26.35 21.49
CA SER A 3 -10.01 27.58 21.31
C SER A 3 -9.59 28.44 20.10
N LEU A 4 -8.47 28.13 19.45
CA LEU A 4 -7.93 28.84 18.28
C LEU A 4 -8.20 28.09 16.97
N THR A 5 -8.70 26.87 17.03
CA THR A 5 -9.04 26.07 15.84
C THR A 5 -10.16 26.77 15.06
N ARG A 6 -9.89 27.08 13.77
CA ARG A 6 -10.89 27.78 12.91
C ARG A 6 -11.49 26.82 11.86
N LEU A 7 -10.65 26.06 11.16
CA LEU A 7 -11.11 25.09 10.15
C LEU A 7 -10.15 23.91 10.13
N VAL A 8 -10.69 22.71 10.16
CA VAL A 8 -9.94 21.46 9.96
C VAL A 8 -10.53 20.76 8.74
N LEU A 9 -9.69 20.42 7.79
CA LEU A 9 -10.07 19.57 6.66
C LEU A 9 -9.81 18.12 7.04
N VAL A 10 -10.79 17.24 6.81
CA VAL A 10 -10.67 15.80 7.10
C VAL A 10 -10.98 15.02 5.84
N ASP A 11 -10.10 14.10 5.50
CA ASP A 11 -10.27 13.18 4.40
C ASP A 11 -10.12 11.73 4.89
N ALA A 12 -10.95 10.82 4.37
CA ALA A 12 -10.88 9.40 4.67
C ALA A 12 -10.80 8.61 3.36
N LEU A 13 -9.70 7.88 3.20
CA LEU A 13 -9.48 7.04 2.03
C LEU A 13 -9.73 5.57 2.38
N TYR A 14 -10.46 4.91 1.50
CA TYR A 14 -10.84 3.53 1.59
C TYR A 14 -10.61 2.85 0.25
N LEU A 15 -9.92 1.71 0.25
CA LEU A 15 -9.72 0.90 -0.94
C LEU A 15 -10.57 -0.37 -0.85
N ASN A 16 -11.43 -0.58 -1.86
CA ASN A 16 -12.15 -1.84 -2.06
C ASN A 16 -11.87 -2.35 -3.47
N ALA A 17 -11.00 -3.35 -3.58
CA ALA A 17 -10.59 -3.90 -4.87
C ALA A 17 -10.28 -5.40 -4.73
N SER A 18 -10.87 -6.22 -5.60
CA SER A 18 -10.62 -7.66 -5.65
C SER A 18 -9.31 -7.96 -6.38
N TRP A 19 -8.57 -9.00 -5.94
CA TRP A 19 -7.44 -9.49 -6.71
C TRP A 19 -7.88 -10.01 -8.09
N LEU A 20 -7.03 -9.89 -9.10
CA LEU A 20 -7.25 -10.53 -10.40
C LEU A 20 -7.30 -12.06 -10.24
N ALA A 21 -6.42 -12.63 -9.42
CA ALA A 21 -6.41 -14.01 -9.00
C ALA A 21 -6.52 -14.06 -7.47
N ALA A 22 -7.70 -14.39 -6.94
CA ALA A 22 -7.91 -14.52 -5.51
C ALA A 22 -7.07 -15.67 -4.94
N PHE A 23 -6.60 -15.51 -3.71
CA PHE A 23 -5.93 -16.58 -2.98
C PHE A 23 -6.94 -17.65 -2.56
N ASP A 24 -6.49 -18.91 -2.53
CA ASP A 24 -7.28 -20.03 -2.02
C ASP A 24 -7.20 -20.04 -0.49
N PRO A 25 -8.33 -19.86 0.24
CA PRO A 25 -8.31 -19.83 1.70
C PRO A 25 -7.78 -21.14 2.33
N ASN A 26 -7.87 -22.28 1.61
CA ASN A 26 -7.33 -23.55 2.09
C ASN A 26 -5.80 -23.61 2.05
N LYS A 27 -5.16 -22.65 1.38
CA LYS A 27 -3.70 -22.49 1.33
C LYS A 27 -3.18 -21.40 2.27
N THR A 28 -4.08 -20.70 2.95
CA THR A 28 -3.70 -19.75 4.00
C THR A 28 -3.21 -20.53 5.22
N GLN A 29 -2.01 -20.20 5.70
CA GLN A 29 -1.33 -20.90 6.79
C GLN A 29 -0.71 -19.92 7.75
N ALA A 30 -0.69 -20.28 9.05
CA ALA A 30 0.03 -19.52 10.05
C ALA A 30 1.54 -19.65 9.83
N GLN A 31 2.24 -18.51 9.76
CA GLN A 31 3.69 -18.40 9.67
C GLN A 31 4.16 -17.27 10.59
N ILE A 32 5.46 -17.23 10.89
CA ILE A 32 6.03 -16.14 11.69
C ILE A 32 6.30 -14.94 10.80
N PHE A 33 5.84 -13.78 11.23
CA PHE A 33 6.25 -12.49 10.70
C PHE A 33 7.33 -11.90 11.60
N HIS A 34 8.52 -11.66 11.06
CA HIS A 34 9.69 -11.12 11.73
C HIS A 34 9.67 -9.59 11.73
N GLY A 35 8.76 -9.00 12.51
CA GLY A 35 8.60 -7.55 12.64
C GLY A 35 9.50 -6.92 13.69
N THR A 36 9.01 -5.89 14.38
CA THR A 36 9.67 -5.33 15.58
C THR A 36 9.73 -6.37 16.73
N SER A 37 8.82 -7.32 16.72
CA SER A 37 8.82 -8.58 17.46
C SER A 37 8.21 -9.64 16.55
N ASP A 38 8.61 -10.90 16.75
CA ASP A 38 8.04 -12.03 16.02
C ASP A 38 6.57 -12.21 16.41
N ALA A 39 5.71 -12.35 15.40
CA ALA A 39 4.28 -12.58 15.58
C ALA A 39 3.80 -13.68 14.62
N SER A 40 2.84 -14.49 15.07
CA SER A 40 2.19 -15.46 14.19
C SER A 40 1.11 -14.77 13.38
N ALA A 41 1.18 -14.84 12.05
CA ALA A 41 0.22 -14.25 11.15
C ALA A 41 -0.25 -15.25 10.10
N GLU A 42 -1.44 -15.02 9.54
CA GLU A 42 -1.97 -15.84 8.45
C GLU A 42 -1.40 -15.39 7.11
N PHE A 43 -0.65 -16.28 6.45
CA PHE A 43 -0.07 -16.03 5.14
C PHE A 43 -0.89 -16.71 4.05
N MET A 44 -1.33 -15.92 3.09
CA MET A 44 -2.00 -16.35 1.88
C MET A 44 -0.95 -16.82 0.89
N ASN A 45 -1.03 -18.08 0.45
CA ASN A 45 -0.05 -18.69 -0.44
C ASN A 45 -0.64 -18.88 -1.84
N SER A 46 0.11 -18.49 -2.86
CA SER A 46 -0.27 -18.68 -4.26
C SER A 46 0.97 -18.90 -5.13
N THR A 47 0.82 -19.64 -6.22
CA THR A 47 1.82 -19.74 -7.29
C THR A 47 1.15 -19.29 -8.57
N VAL A 48 1.55 -18.15 -9.09
CA VAL A 48 0.86 -17.45 -10.20
C VAL A 48 1.84 -16.60 -10.97
N ASP A 49 1.53 -16.32 -12.25
CA ASP A 49 2.30 -15.39 -13.06
C ASP A 49 2.15 -13.95 -12.54
N LEU A 50 3.25 -13.37 -12.08
CA LEU A 50 3.33 -12.00 -11.58
C LEU A 50 4.53 -11.27 -12.20
N ASN A 51 4.44 -9.97 -12.26
CA ASN A 51 5.58 -9.11 -12.53
C ASN A 51 6.47 -9.08 -11.29
N TYR A 52 7.70 -9.57 -11.43
CA TYR A 52 8.67 -9.69 -10.35
C TYR A 52 10.01 -9.09 -10.77
N ALA A 53 10.69 -8.45 -9.84
CA ALA A 53 12.05 -7.95 -10.01
C ALA A 53 12.82 -8.05 -8.71
N THR A 54 14.14 -8.11 -8.82
CA THR A 54 15.07 -7.96 -7.71
C THR A 54 16.05 -6.85 -7.99
N GLY A 55 16.55 -6.24 -6.95
CA GLY A 55 17.62 -5.25 -7.00
C GLY A 55 18.55 -5.37 -5.81
N THR A 56 19.47 -4.44 -5.68
CA THR A 56 20.38 -4.44 -4.54
C THR A 56 19.64 -4.19 -3.24
N GLY A 57 19.54 -5.24 -2.41
CA GLY A 57 18.93 -5.18 -1.09
C GLY A 57 17.40 -5.28 -1.07
N TRP A 58 16.76 -5.69 -2.16
CA TRP A 58 15.30 -5.86 -2.20
C TRP A 58 14.82 -6.84 -3.27
N ALA A 59 13.63 -7.40 -3.04
CA ALA A 59 12.79 -8.04 -4.05
C ALA A 59 11.45 -7.32 -4.14
N GLY A 60 10.80 -7.33 -5.30
CA GLY A 60 9.51 -6.67 -5.50
C GLY A 60 8.60 -7.42 -6.44
N VAL A 61 7.29 -7.30 -6.22
CA VAL A 61 6.26 -7.97 -6.99
C VAL A 61 5.05 -7.06 -7.19
N ASP A 62 4.47 -7.09 -8.40
CA ASP A 62 3.18 -6.48 -8.68
C ASP A 62 2.08 -7.53 -8.60
N ILE A 63 1.13 -7.35 -7.70
CA ILE A 63 -0.04 -8.20 -7.51
C ILE A 63 -1.24 -7.47 -8.13
N PRO A 64 -1.78 -7.93 -9.27
CA PRO A 64 -2.80 -7.18 -9.99
C PRO A 64 -4.17 -7.29 -9.33
N TYR A 65 -4.91 -6.19 -9.32
CA TYR A 65 -6.33 -6.16 -9.02
C TYR A 65 -7.18 -6.46 -10.26
N TYR A 66 -8.41 -6.92 -10.02
CA TYR A 66 -9.38 -7.17 -11.07
C TYR A 66 -9.64 -5.88 -11.88
N GLY A 67 -9.78 -6.04 -13.21
CA GLY A 67 -9.93 -4.91 -14.13
C GLY A 67 -8.61 -4.37 -14.70
N GLY A 68 -7.45 -4.78 -14.14
CA GLY A 68 -6.13 -4.48 -14.71
C GLY A 68 -5.65 -3.03 -14.57
N SER A 69 -6.46 -2.15 -13.99
CA SER A 69 -6.10 -0.73 -13.83
C SER A 69 -5.19 -0.48 -12.64
N LEU A 70 -5.20 -1.36 -11.65
CA LEU A 70 -4.43 -1.21 -10.41
C LEU A 70 -3.60 -2.45 -10.12
N VAL A 71 -2.46 -2.22 -9.46
CA VAL A 71 -1.62 -3.26 -8.86
C VAL A 71 -1.27 -2.87 -7.42
N MET A 72 -1.09 -3.86 -6.56
CA MET A 72 -0.33 -3.69 -5.34
C MET A 72 1.13 -4.07 -5.63
N THR A 73 2.00 -3.09 -5.65
CA THR A 73 3.46 -3.31 -5.69
C THR A 73 3.93 -3.53 -4.25
N ALA A 74 4.37 -4.74 -3.94
CA ALA A 74 4.99 -5.05 -2.65
C ALA A 74 6.51 -5.11 -2.82
N ILE A 75 7.23 -4.37 -1.99
CA ILE A 75 8.70 -4.31 -1.96
C ILE A 75 9.18 -4.90 -0.64
N LEU A 76 9.92 -5.97 -0.73
CA LEU A 76 10.51 -6.68 0.41
C LEU A 76 12.00 -6.35 0.49
N PRO A 77 12.45 -5.49 1.39
CA PRO A 77 13.86 -5.27 1.65
C PRO A 77 14.54 -6.53 2.21
N ASP A 78 15.80 -6.73 1.89
CA ASP A 78 16.62 -7.73 2.54
C ASP A 78 16.76 -7.42 4.04
N SER A 79 17.11 -8.43 4.83
CA SER A 79 17.29 -8.25 6.27
C SER A 79 18.26 -7.10 6.57
N GLY A 80 17.83 -6.16 7.40
CA GLY A 80 18.59 -4.95 7.75
C GLY A 80 18.60 -3.83 6.70
N GLN A 81 17.93 -4.00 5.56
CA GLN A 81 17.92 -2.99 4.47
C GLN A 81 16.64 -2.13 4.42
N PHE A 82 15.70 -2.33 5.34
CA PHE A 82 14.39 -1.67 5.28
C PHE A 82 14.49 -0.14 5.17
N ASP A 83 15.23 0.51 6.04
CA ASP A 83 15.35 1.98 6.05
C ASP A 83 16.12 2.50 4.83
N ALA A 84 17.17 1.78 4.40
CA ALA A 84 17.95 2.14 3.22
C ALA A 84 17.11 2.06 1.94
N VAL A 85 16.34 0.97 1.76
CA VAL A 85 15.42 0.80 0.63
C VAL A 85 14.34 1.86 0.68
N LYS A 86 13.68 2.05 1.85
CA LYS A 86 12.64 3.06 2.04
C LYS A 86 13.14 4.47 1.65
N ALA A 87 14.35 4.85 2.07
CA ALA A 87 14.94 6.14 1.76
C ALA A 87 15.30 6.32 0.28
N SER A 88 15.52 5.23 -0.46
CA SER A 88 15.85 5.26 -1.88
C SER A 88 14.62 5.44 -2.78
N LEU A 89 13.41 5.19 -2.28
CA LEU A 89 12.18 5.22 -3.08
C LEU A 89 11.85 6.65 -3.53
N ASN A 90 11.76 6.82 -4.83
CA ASN A 90 11.38 8.06 -5.50
C ASN A 90 10.85 7.74 -6.90
N ALA A 91 10.45 8.74 -7.67
CA ALA A 91 9.89 8.54 -9.01
C ALA A 91 10.88 7.83 -9.96
N ALA A 92 12.18 8.10 -9.87
CA ALA A 92 13.19 7.44 -10.70
C ALA A 92 13.34 5.96 -10.32
N TRP A 93 13.24 5.64 -9.02
CA TRP A 93 13.24 4.26 -8.54
C TRP A 93 12.07 3.46 -9.13
N PHE A 94 10.84 4.02 -9.08
CA PHE A 94 9.67 3.34 -9.66
C PHE A 94 9.79 3.20 -11.17
N SER A 95 10.29 4.19 -11.88
CA SER A 95 10.56 4.09 -13.33
C SER A 95 11.58 2.98 -13.64
N SER A 96 12.61 2.82 -12.81
CA SER A 96 13.59 1.74 -12.93
C SER A 96 12.95 0.38 -12.64
N PHE A 97 12.17 0.28 -11.56
CA PHE A 97 11.41 -0.94 -11.23
C PHE A 97 10.53 -1.36 -12.40
N ASP A 98 9.71 -0.45 -12.93
CA ASP A 98 8.80 -0.70 -14.05
C ASP A 98 9.50 -1.13 -15.34
N SER A 99 10.77 -0.77 -15.51
CA SER A 99 11.59 -1.21 -16.66
C SER A 99 12.26 -2.56 -16.46
N THR A 100 12.39 -3.01 -15.22
CA THR A 100 13.12 -4.24 -14.85
C THR A 100 12.20 -5.41 -14.50
N VAL A 101 10.95 -5.16 -14.11
CA VAL A 101 9.99 -6.22 -13.80
C VAL A 101 9.77 -7.13 -15.01
N GLN A 102 9.74 -8.41 -14.74
CA GLN A 102 9.46 -9.45 -15.74
C GLN A 102 8.36 -10.37 -15.22
N GLN A 103 7.46 -10.75 -16.12
CA GLN A 103 6.44 -11.73 -15.80
C GLN A 103 7.07 -13.11 -15.63
N GLN A 104 6.85 -13.74 -14.49
CA GLN A 104 7.35 -15.07 -14.20
C GLN A 104 6.44 -15.77 -13.20
N MET A 105 6.53 -17.10 -13.14
CA MET A 105 5.81 -17.91 -12.17
C MET A 105 6.40 -17.69 -10.77
N VAL A 106 5.66 -16.99 -9.91
CA VAL A 106 6.12 -16.60 -8.57
C VAL A 106 5.38 -17.39 -7.50
N ALA A 107 6.14 -18.04 -6.62
CA ALA A 107 5.61 -18.52 -5.35
C ALA A 107 5.53 -17.32 -4.37
N LEU A 108 4.32 -16.84 -4.13
CA LEU A 108 4.04 -15.69 -3.28
C LEU A 108 3.44 -16.15 -1.95
N ALA A 109 3.99 -15.64 -0.84
CA ALA A 109 3.37 -15.68 0.47
C ALA A 109 3.16 -14.24 0.98
N LEU A 110 1.91 -13.82 1.08
CA LEU A 110 1.49 -12.48 1.51
C LEU A 110 0.72 -12.60 2.83
N PRO A 111 1.15 -11.94 3.92
CA PRO A 111 0.38 -11.96 5.16
C PRO A 111 -0.96 -11.23 4.98
N LYS A 112 -1.99 -11.71 5.67
CA LYS A 112 -3.21 -10.94 5.88
C LYS A 112 -2.89 -9.82 6.88
N PHE A 113 -3.33 -8.61 6.58
CA PHE A 113 -3.15 -7.49 7.50
C PHE A 113 -4.26 -6.46 7.35
N THR A 114 -4.49 -5.74 8.45
CA THR A 114 -5.39 -4.59 8.46
C THR A 114 -4.62 -3.41 9.04
N LEU A 115 -4.53 -2.35 8.27
CA LEU A 115 -4.00 -1.07 8.71
C LEU A 115 -5.19 -0.13 8.95
N THR A 116 -5.53 0.06 10.21
CA THR A 116 -6.44 1.12 10.63
C THR A 116 -5.61 2.38 10.81
N GLY A 117 -5.77 3.31 9.87
CA GLY A 117 -4.89 4.45 9.78
C GLY A 117 -4.87 5.30 11.02
N THR A 118 -3.69 5.58 11.50
CA THR A 118 -3.43 6.73 12.36
C THR A 118 -3.85 7.98 11.58
N THR A 119 -4.55 8.89 12.23
CA THR A 119 -4.82 10.21 11.62
C THR A 119 -3.48 10.91 11.39
N VAL A 120 -3.18 11.21 10.14
CA VAL A 120 -1.95 11.90 9.74
C VAL A 120 -2.27 13.36 9.51
N SER A 121 -1.51 14.26 10.15
CA SER A 121 -1.52 15.69 9.83
C SER A 121 -0.63 15.95 8.62
N TRP A 122 -1.19 16.62 7.63
CA TRP A 122 -0.51 17.01 6.41
C TRP A 122 -0.04 18.47 6.40
N GLU A 123 -0.33 19.26 7.45
CA GLU A 123 -0.01 20.69 7.49
C GLU A 123 1.45 20.97 7.13
N GLN A 124 2.39 20.35 7.82
CA GLN A 124 3.82 20.58 7.59
C GLN A 124 4.26 20.16 6.20
N THR A 125 3.77 19.01 5.72
CA THR A 125 4.10 18.49 4.38
C THR A 125 3.58 19.42 3.29
N LEU A 126 2.33 19.89 3.41
CA LEU A 126 1.71 20.80 2.44
C LEU A 126 2.42 22.16 2.43
N ARG A 127 2.83 22.67 3.59
CA ARG A 127 3.66 23.90 3.70
C ARG A 127 5.00 23.72 2.98
N ALA A 128 5.66 22.59 3.18
CA ALA A 128 6.93 22.29 2.51
C ALA A 128 6.78 22.15 0.99
N LEU A 129 5.62 21.73 0.50
CA LEU A 129 5.25 21.67 -0.91
C LEU A 129 4.79 23.03 -1.49
N GLY A 130 4.82 24.10 -0.68
CA GLY A 130 4.51 25.47 -1.12
C GLY A 130 3.08 25.96 -0.80
N MET A 131 2.24 25.14 -0.18
CA MET A 131 0.88 25.53 0.22
C MET A 131 0.90 26.27 1.57
N THR A 132 1.51 27.45 1.60
CA THR A 132 1.70 28.24 2.84
C THR A 132 0.52 29.12 3.17
N THR A 133 -0.10 29.74 2.16
CA THR A 133 -1.17 30.73 2.31
C THR A 133 -2.40 30.19 3.02
N LEU A 134 -2.76 28.92 2.77
CA LEU A 134 -3.93 28.27 3.34
C LEU A 134 -3.91 28.21 4.87
N PHE A 135 -2.72 28.08 5.43
CA PHE A 135 -2.47 27.91 6.86
C PHE A 135 -2.06 29.21 7.59
N ASP A 136 -2.04 30.34 6.89
CA ASP A 136 -1.64 31.62 7.46
C ASP A 136 -2.89 32.49 7.71
N ALA A 137 -3.19 32.71 8.98
CA ALA A 137 -4.37 33.47 9.40
C ALA A 137 -4.39 34.94 8.90
N SER A 138 -3.24 35.49 8.52
CA SER A 138 -3.12 36.89 8.10
C SER A 138 -3.39 37.11 6.61
N ILE A 139 -3.18 36.05 5.78
CA ILE A 139 -3.27 36.14 4.30
C ILE A 139 -4.25 35.13 3.68
N CYS A 140 -4.74 34.16 4.46
CA CYS A 140 -5.72 33.19 4.00
C CYS A 140 -7.03 33.87 3.62
N ASN A 141 -7.56 33.55 2.45
CA ASN A 141 -8.83 34.10 1.98
C ASN A 141 -9.81 32.94 1.70
N LEU A 142 -10.69 32.71 2.68
CA LEU A 142 -11.79 31.74 2.62
C LEU A 142 -13.16 32.44 2.67
N THR A 143 -13.26 33.69 2.18
CA THR A 143 -14.50 34.48 2.15
C THR A 143 -15.63 33.84 1.33
N GLY A 144 -15.32 32.85 0.48
CA GLY A 144 -16.32 32.01 -0.17
C GLY A 144 -17.08 31.06 0.77
N ILE A 145 -16.53 30.79 1.98
CA ILE A 145 -17.17 29.96 3.00
C ILE A 145 -17.99 30.86 3.93
N THR A 146 -17.40 31.95 4.45
CA THR A 146 -18.06 32.93 5.28
C THR A 146 -17.39 34.29 5.14
N GLN A 147 -18.18 35.35 5.30
CA GLN A 147 -17.72 36.74 5.35
C GLN A 147 -17.76 37.32 6.77
N GLN A 148 -18.27 36.56 7.74
CA GLN A 148 -18.46 37.03 9.11
C GLN A 148 -17.20 36.94 9.96
N GLU A 149 -16.32 35.98 9.62
CA GLU A 149 -15.08 35.71 10.35
C GLU A 149 -13.93 35.44 9.37
N SER A 150 -12.70 35.80 9.76
CA SER A 150 -11.51 35.40 9.04
C SER A 150 -11.21 33.93 9.34
N LEU A 151 -11.34 33.07 8.32
CA LEU A 151 -11.02 31.66 8.40
C LEU A 151 -9.62 31.37 7.82
N TYR A 152 -8.96 30.45 8.45
CA TYR A 152 -7.77 29.77 7.89
C TYR A 152 -7.83 28.29 8.27
N VAL A 153 -7.13 27.45 7.50
CA VAL A 153 -7.03 26.01 7.81
C VAL A 153 -5.98 25.81 8.89
N SER A 154 -6.39 25.27 10.04
CA SER A 154 -5.47 24.95 11.13
C SER A 154 -4.78 23.61 10.95
N ASP A 155 -5.43 22.65 10.29
CA ASP A 155 -4.84 21.36 9.96
C ASP A 155 -5.58 20.68 8.80
N VAL A 156 -4.89 19.75 8.12
CA VAL A 156 -5.45 18.83 7.14
C VAL A 156 -5.16 17.41 7.63
N LEU A 157 -6.22 16.72 8.03
CA LEU A 157 -6.14 15.38 8.61
C LEU A 157 -6.58 14.34 7.60
N GLN A 158 -5.76 13.31 7.41
CA GLN A 158 -6.10 12.18 6.57
C GLN A 158 -6.08 10.89 7.37
N GLN A 159 -7.10 10.07 7.16
CA GLN A 159 -7.17 8.71 7.69
C GLN A 159 -7.29 7.72 6.54
N VAL A 160 -6.46 6.68 6.56
CA VAL A 160 -6.46 5.62 5.54
C VAL A 160 -6.79 4.30 6.20
N TYR A 161 -7.67 3.54 5.57
CA TYR A 161 -7.98 2.17 5.96
C TYR A 161 -7.62 1.23 4.80
N VAL A 162 -6.84 0.19 5.10
CA VAL A 162 -6.46 -0.87 4.15
C VAL A 162 -6.55 -2.21 4.86
N ALA A 163 -7.38 -3.11 4.36
CA ALA A 163 -7.45 -4.49 4.84
C ALA A 163 -7.16 -5.45 3.69
N VAL A 164 -6.13 -6.25 3.82
CA VAL A 164 -5.66 -7.21 2.81
C VAL A 164 -6.02 -8.63 3.21
N ALA A 165 -6.78 -9.30 2.36
CA ALA A 165 -7.29 -10.66 2.56
C ALA A 165 -7.30 -11.46 1.24
N GLU A 166 -7.75 -12.70 1.28
CA GLU A 166 -7.70 -13.65 0.16
C GLU A 166 -8.43 -13.18 -1.10
N LYS A 167 -9.51 -12.42 -0.95
CA LYS A 167 -10.32 -11.92 -2.08
C LYS A 167 -9.81 -10.62 -2.68
N GLY A 168 -9.01 -9.87 -1.94
CA GLY A 168 -8.55 -8.54 -2.34
C GLY A 168 -8.26 -7.66 -1.13
N THR A 169 -8.20 -6.37 -1.40
CA THR A 169 -8.21 -5.35 -0.37
C THR A 169 -9.67 -5.03 -0.07
N GLU A 170 -10.16 -5.50 1.07
CA GLU A 170 -11.55 -5.41 1.58
C GLU A 170 -12.67 -5.83 0.60
N ALA A 171 -12.42 -6.83 -0.24
CA ALA A 171 -13.42 -7.34 -1.19
C ALA A 171 -14.49 -8.22 -0.51
N ALA A 172 -15.69 -7.68 -0.30
CA ALA A 172 -16.80 -8.40 0.31
C ALA A 172 -17.47 -9.46 -0.61
N ALA A 173 -17.36 -9.36 -1.93
CA ALA A 173 -17.97 -10.27 -2.88
C ALA A 173 -17.32 -10.22 -4.27
N ALA A 174 -16.35 -11.07 -4.51
CA ALA A 174 -15.98 -11.42 -5.88
C ALA A 174 -16.01 -12.95 -6.01
N THR A 175 -16.87 -13.45 -6.89
CA THR A 175 -16.87 -14.87 -7.27
C THR A 175 -15.73 -15.07 -8.27
N ALA A 176 -14.52 -15.30 -7.77
CA ALA A 176 -13.42 -15.67 -8.62
C ALA A 176 -13.67 -17.07 -9.18
N VAL A 177 -13.96 -17.15 -10.47
CA VAL A 177 -14.01 -18.43 -11.20
C VAL A 177 -12.58 -18.88 -11.44
N THR A 178 -12.09 -19.74 -10.57
CA THR A 178 -10.80 -20.40 -10.77
C THR A 178 -10.97 -21.51 -11.82
N ILE A 179 -10.64 -21.24 -13.07
CA ILE A 179 -10.54 -22.27 -14.11
C ILE A 179 -9.25 -23.04 -13.83
N ARG A 180 -9.38 -24.17 -13.15
CA ARG A 180 -8.26 -25.11 -12.97
C ARG A 180 -8.19 -26.05 -14.18
N THR A 181 -7.18 -25.89 -15.01
CA THR A 181 -6.77 -26.96 -15.93
C THR A 181 -6.04 -28.05 -15.14
N LYS A 182 -6.33 -29.34 -15.44
CA LYS A 182 -5.76 -30.53 -14.77
C LYS A 182 -4.30 -30.81 -15.15
N SER A 183 -3.52 -29.85 -15.63
CA SER A 183 -2.08 -30.03 -15.83
C SER A 183 -1.34 -29.76 -14.53
N ALA A 184 -0.22 -30.47 -14.31
CA ALA A 184 0.67 -30.18 -13.18
C ALA A 184 0.99 -28.68 -13.17
N ALA A 185 0.87 -28.05 -12.01
CA ALA A 185 1.23 -26.64 -11.89
C ALA A 185 2.72 -26.49 -12.28
N PRO A 186 3.06 -25.52 -13.14
CA PRO A 186 4.46 -25.28 -13.46
C PRO A 186 5.23 -24.91 -12.19
N GLU A 187 6.48 -25.35 -12.13
CA GLU A 187 7.39 -25.03 -11.02
C GLU A 187 7.62 -23.51 -10.98
N PRO A 188 7.60 -22.88 -9.79
CA PRO A 188 7.86 -21.47 -9.66
C PRO A 188 9.32 -21.15 -10.04
N THR A 189 9.52 -20.11 -10.82
CA THR A 189 10.84 -19.60 -11.20
C THR A 189 11.38 -18.54 -10.24
N ALA A 190 10.51 -17.98 -9.41
CA ALA A 190 10.85 -17.02 -8.34
C ALA A 190 10.00 -17.29 -7.10
N SER A 191 10.47 -16.80 -5.96
CA SER A 191 9.74 -16.88 -4.69
C SER A 191 9.90 -15.58 -3.92
N ILE A 192 8.81 -15.14 -3.29
CA ILE A 192 8.81 -14.00 -2.38
C ILE A 192 7.89 -14.31 -1.18
N VAL A 193 8.45 -14.26 0.02
CA VAL A 193 7.74 -14.44 1.28
C VAL A 193 7.83 -13.13 2.05
N LEU A 194 6.69 -12.44 2.17
CA LEU A 194 6.62 -11.13 2.84
C LEU A 194 6.54 -11.31 4.37
N ASP A 195 7.54 -12.00 4.92
CA ASP A 195 7.63 -12.45 6.32
C ASP A 195 8.34 -11.47 7.27
N ARG A 196 8.72 -10.30 6.78
CA ARG A 196 9.43 -9.27 7.52
C ARG A 196 9.02 -7.89 7.03
N PRO A 197 9.46 -6.79 7.66
CA PRO A 197 9.05 -5.44 7.26
C PRO A 197 9.13 -5.21 5.76
N PHE A 198 8.01 -4.82 5.18
CA PHE A 198 7.88 -4.55 3.74
C PHE A 198 7.11 -3.26 3.48
N LEU A 199 7.27 -2.74 2.27
CA LEU A 199 6.57 -1.56 1.77
C LEU A 199 5.56 -2.00 0.73
N PHE A 200 4.40 -1.34 0.67
CA PHE A 200 3.43 -1.60 -0.38
C PHE A 200 2.90 -0.28 -0.97
N PHE A 201 2.55 -0.37 -2.24
CA PHE A 201 2.00 0.76 -3.00
C PHE A 201 0.83 0.25 -3.84
N VAL A 202 -0.33 0.86 -3.70
CA VAL A 202 -1.42 0.65 -4.66
C VAL A 202 -1.31 1.74 -5.70
N ARG A 203 -1.12 1.34 -6.95
CA ARG A 203 -0.81 2.26 -8.04
C ARG A 203 -1.37 1.78 -9.38
N GLU A 204 -1.49 2.67 -10.32
CA GLU A 204 -1.62 2.29 -11.73
C GLU A 204 -0.27 1.72 -12.22
N PRO A 205 -0.25 0.66 -13.03
CA PRO A 205 0.98 0.17 -13.66
C PRO A 205 1.65 1.30 -14.45
N LYS A 206 2.88 1.65 -14.11
CA LYS A 206 3.65 2.78 -14.70
C LYS A 206 2.98 4.15 -14.51
N GLY A 207 2.09 4.26 -13.55
CA GLY A 207 1.28 5.45 -13.29
C GLY A 207 1.37 5.96 -11.85
N PRO A 208 0.42 6.81 -11.44
CA PRO A 208 0.42 7.41 -10.11
C PRO A 208 0.22 6.39 -9.00
N ILE A 209 0.81 6.70 -7.84
CA ILE A 209 0.60 5.98 -6.58
C ILE A 209 -0.64 6.57 -5.92
N LEU A 210 -1.60 5.72 -5.57
CA LEU A 210 -2.84 6.09 -4.89
C LEU A 210 -2.74 5.85 -3.38
N PHE A 211 -2.08 4.75 -2.98
CA PHE A 211 -1.83 4.42 -1.58
C PHE A 211 -0.38 4.00 -1.41
N ALA A 212 0.22 4.41 -0.32
CA ALA A 212 1.54 3.98 0.10
C ALA A 212 1.50 3.59 1.58
N GLY A 213 2.12 2.49 1.93
CA GLY A 213 2.16 2.02 3.30
C GLY A 213 3.36 1.12 3.59
N GLN A 214 3.52 0.85 4.86
CA GLN A 214 4.52 -0.07 5.36
C GLN A 214 3.89 -1.01 6.40
N VAL A 215 4.29 -2.28 6.37
CA VAL A 215 3.96 -3.28 7.38
C VAL A 215 5.25 -3.60 8.12
N VAL A 216 5.37 -3.13 9.35
CA VAL A 216 6.58 -3.32 10.18
C VAL A 216 6.34 -4.25 11.37
N SER A 217 5.08 -4.50 11.70
CA SER A 217 4.63 -5.47 12.70
C SER A 217 3.23 -5.94 12.33
N LEU A 218 2.88 -7.14 12.76
CA LEU A 218 1.53 -7.70 12.71
C LEU A 218 1.06 -8.02 14.14
N PRO A 219 -0.26 -7.99 14.40
CA PRO A 219 -0.81 -8.30 15.72
C PRO A 219 -0.62 -9.75 16.12
#